data_12a93644d74442e146b2114c2b96b765
#
_entry.id   12a93644d74442e146b2114c2b96b765
#
_cell.length_a   1.000
_cell.length_b   1.000
_cell.length_c   1.000
_cell.angle_alpha   90.00
_cell.angle_beta   90.00
_cell.angle_gamma   90.00
#
_symmetry.space_group_name_H-M   'P 1'
#
loop_
_entity.id
_entity.type
_entity.pdbx_description
1 polymer ?
#
loop_
_entity_poly.entity_id
_entity_poly.type
_entity_poly.pdbx_seq_one_letter_code
_entity_poly.pdbx_strand_id
1 'polypeptide(L)' 'MLRFVEVKEKRGVGYGDPLEMVTAEKQRRVRRAAEAWLAQRPELERLALGFDVVAVRGSRIERVPEAF' A
#
# COMPACT_ATOMS: atom_id res chain seq x y z
N MET A 1 -15.37 3.88 1.62
CA MET A 1 -13.94 4.16 1.65
C MET A 1 -13.21 3.30 0.63
N LEU A 2 -12.29 3.90 -0.11
CA LEU A 2 -11.50 3.21 -1.11
C LEU A 2 -10.09 2.97 -0.55
N ARG A 3 -9.62 1.74 -0.61
CA ARG A 3 -8.28 1.39 -0.12
C ARG A 3 -7.39 0.91 -1.25
N PHE A 4 -6.19 1.51 -1.31
CA PHE A 4 -5.12 1.04 -2.18
C PHE A 4 -4.19 0.18 -1.33
N VAL A 5 -3.87 -1.00 -1.83
CA VAL A 5 -3.09 -1.97 -1.06
C VAL A 5 -1.79 -2.27 -1.79
N GLU A 6 -0.67 -2.01 -1.12
CA GLU A 6 0.64 -2.42 -1.60
C GLU A 6 0.96 -3.79 -1.01
N VAL A 7 1.14 -4.77 -1.87
CA VAL A 7 1.46 -6.13 -1.44
C VAL A 7 2.94 -6.37 -1.65
N LYS A 8 3.62 -6.80 -0.59
CA LYS A 8 5.04 -7.14 -0.62
C LYS A 8 5.26 -8.56 -0.19
N GLU A 9 5.93 -9.34 -1.00
CA GLU A 9 6.39 -10.68 -0.64
C GLU A 9 7.84 -10.58 -0.18
N LYS A 10 8.14 -11.19 0.96
CA LYS A 10 9.48 -11.27 1.51
C LYS A 10 9.95 -12.71 1.55
N ARG A 11 11.19 -12.92 1.11
CA ARG A 11 11.85 -14.21 1.15
C ARG A 11 13.11 -14.08 2.01
N GLY A 12 13.39 -15.11 2.81
CA GLY A 12 14.59 -15.14 3.65
C GLY A 12 14.31 -14.67 5.07
N VAL A 13 15.37 -14.45 5.84
CA VAL A 13 15.30 -14.07 7.25
C VAL A 13 15.87 -12.66 7.45
N GLY A 14 15.58 -12.06 8.58
CA GLY A 14 16.20 -10.79 8.95
C GLY A 14 15.49 -9.55 8.45
N TYR A 15 14.21 -9.61 8.27
CA TYR A 15 13.46 -8.42 7.90
C TYR A 15 13.07 -7.59 9.07
N GLY A 16 12.99 -6.30 8.83
CA GLY A 16 12.37 -5.39 9.74
C GLY A 16 10.84 -5.40 9.65
N ASP A 17 10.27 -4.37 10.18
CA ASP A 17 8.84 -4.09 10.15
C ASP A 17 8.37 -3.93 8.69
N PRO A 18 7.16 -4.42 8.33
CA PRO A 18 6.60 -4.17 7.00
C PRO A 18 6.62 -2.70 6.58
N LEU A 19 6.49 -1.78 7.52
CA LEU A 19 6.55 -0.34 7.24
C LEU A 19 7.92 0.11 6.72
N GLU A 20 8.99 -0.58 7.10
CA GLU A 20 10.33 -0.26 6.61
C GLU A 20 10.50 -0.52 5.12
N MET A 21 9.58 -1.30 4.55
CA MET A 21 9.59 -1.63 3.14
C MET A 21 8.95 -0.53 2.29
N VAL A 22 8.28 0.42 2.93
CA VAL A 22 7.54 1.48 2.25
C VAL A 22 8.27 2.80 2.45
N THR A 23 9.27 3.03 1.60
CA THR A 23 10.05 4.27 1.63
C THR A 23 9.20 5.46 1.19
N ALA A 24 9.66 6.67 1.49
CA ALA A 24 8.98 7.88 1.05
C ALA A 24 8.82 7.92 -0.48
N GLU A 25 9.83 7.42 -1.20
CA GLU A 25 9.76 7.32 -2.65
C GLU A 25 8.66 6.38 -3.12
N LYS A 26 8.55 5.21 -2.48
CA LYS A 26 7.49 4.26 -2.81
C LYS A 26 6.12 4.83 -2.49
N GLN A 27 5.97 5.51 -1.37
CA GLN A 27 4.72 6.16 -1.00
C GLN A 27 4.30 7.17 -2.07
N ARG A 28 5.23 8.01 -2.52
CA ARG A 28 4.93 8.98 -3.59
C ARG A 28 4.51 8.29 -4.87
N ARG A 29 5.17 7.18 -5.20
CA ARG A 29 4.85 6.42 -6.41
C ARG A 29 3.45 5.82 -6.34
N VAL A 30 3.10 5.22 -5.21
CA VAL A 30 1.78 4.63 -5.02
C VAL A 30 0.70 5.71 -5.04
N ARG A 31 0.92 6.85 -4.38
CA ARG A 31 -0.02 7.96 -4.38
C ARG A 31 -0.23 8.52 -5.79
N ARG A 32 0.84 8.64 -6.54
CA ARG A 32 0.78 9.13 -7.93
C ARG A 32 0.00 8.17 -8.82
N ALA A 33 0.23 6.86 -8.65
CA ALA A 33 -0.52 5.85 -9.38
C ALA A 33 -2.00 5.89 -9.02
N ALA A 34 -2.32 6.09 -7.73
CA ALA A 34 -3.68 6.21 -7.26
C ALA A 34 -4.37 7.44 -7.87
N GLU A 35 -3.68 8.57 -7.92
CA GLU A 35 -4.22 9.79 -8.53
C GLU A 35 -4.54 9.59 -10.01
N ALA A 36 -3.63 8.95 -10.75
CA ALA A 36 -3.84 8.68 -12.16
C ALA A 36 -5.04 7.74 -12.37
N TRP A 37 -5.16 6.74 -11.52
CA TRP A 37 -6.29 5.81 -11.58
C TRP A 37 -7.61 6.52 -11.28
N LEU A 38 -7.63 7.35 -10.24
CA LEU A 38 -8.82 8.10 -9.84
C LEU A 38 -9.22 9.15 -10.87
N ALA A 39 -8.26 9.74 -11.59
CA ALA A 39 -8.55 10.73 -12.62
C ALA A 39 -9.45 10.18 -13.72
N GLN A 40 -9.43 8.87 -13.94
CA GLN A 40 -10.27 8.20 -14.91
C GLN A 40 -11.61 7.73 -14.33
N ARG A 41 -11.84 7.98 -13.04
CA ARG A 41 -13.02 7.50 -12.31
C ARG A 41 -13.61 8.59 -11.44
N PRO A 42 -14.15 9.66 -12.06
CA PRO A 42 -14.67 10.80 -11.29
C PRO A 42 -15.80 10.43 -10.35
N GLU A 43 -16.50 9.32 -10.60
CA GLU A 43 -17.56 8.83 -9.74
C GLU A 43 -17.06 8.41 -8.35
N LEU A 44 -15.75 8.19 -8.22
CA LEU A 44 -15.14 7.79 -6.95
C LEU A 44 -14.53 8.96 -6.18
N GLU A 45 -14.63 10.17 -6.71
CA GLU A 45 -13.98 11.36 -6.16
C GLU A 45 -14.35 11.65 -4.71
N ARG A 46 -15.57 11.30 -4.32
CA ARG A 46 -16.08 11.59 -2.98
C ARG A 46 -15.68 10.56 -1.92
N LEU A 47 -15.06 9.47 -2.33
CA LEU A 47 -14.69 8.42 -1.38
C LEU A 47 -13.44 8.83 -0.60
N ALA A 48 -13.44 8.53 0.68
CA ALA A 48 -12.23 8.65 1.49
C ALA A 48 -11.22 7.61 1.03
N LEU A 49 -9.95 7.98 1.06
CA LEU A 49 -8.85 7.12 0.61
C LEU A 49 -8.06 6.58 1.78
N GLY A 50 -7.62 5.33 1.67
CA GLY A 50 -6.68 4.74 2.60
C GLY A 50 -5.60 4.00 1.82
N PHE A 51 -4.40 3.94 2.41
CA PHE A 51 -3.27 3.23 1.82
C PHE A 51 -2.77 2.21 2.83
N ASP A 52 -2.84 0.96 2.46
CA ASP A 52 -2.47 -0.16 3.33
C ASP A 52 -1.27 -0.89 2.74
N VAL A 53 -0.51 -1.55 3.62
CA VAL A 53 0.57 -2.44 3.20
C VAL A 53 0.22 -3.84 3.69
N VAL A 54 0.41 -4.82 2.82
CA VAL A 54 0.29 -6.23 3.16
C VAL A 54 1.64 -6.88 2.89
N ALA A 55 2.22 -7.45 3.92
CA ALA A 55 3.48 -8.19 3.82
C ALA A 55 3.20 -9.68 3.90
N VAL A 56 3.73 -10.43 2.95
CA VAL A 56 3.59 -11.88 2.90
C VAL A 56 4.96 -12.51 3.15
N ARG A 57 5.04 -13.35 4.19
CA ARG A 57 6.26 -14.08 4.56
C ARG A 57 5.93 -15.56 4.66
N GLY A 58 6.23 -16.33 3.63
CA GLY A 58 5.82 -17.72 3.59
C GLY A 58 4.30 -17.86 3.77
N SER A 59 3.88 -18.51 4.86
CA SER A 59 2.46 -18.67 5.16
C SER A 59 1.88 -17.55 6.02
N ARG A 60 2.71 -16.57 6.43
CA ARG A 60 2.26 -15.46 7.27
C ARG A 60 1.88 -14.26 6.42
N ILE A 61 0.76 -13.66 6.75
CA ILE A 61 0.28 -12.44 6.11
C ILE A 61 0.09 -11.39 7.20
N GLU A 62 0.78 -10.25 7.04
CA GLU A 62 0.67 -9.14 7.96
C GLU A 62 0.09 -7.93 7.22
N ARG A 63 -0.98 -7.39 7.74
CA ARG A 63 -1.59 -6.19 7.17
C ARG A 63 -1.33 -4.99 8.07
N VAL A 64 -0.88 -3.91 7.46
CA VAL A 64 -0.71 -2.63 8.15
C VAL A 64 -1.70 -1.65 7.52
N PRO A 65 -2.86 -1.42 8.16
CA PRO A 65 -3.82 -0.46 7.65
C PRO A 65 -3.33 0.97 7.90
N GLU A 66 -3.75 1.87 7.04
CA GLU A 66 -3.37 3.28 7.15
C GLU A 66 -1.85 3.45 7.21
N ALA A 67 -1.13 2.73 6.35
CA ALA A 67 0.33 2.70 6.39
C ALA A 67 0.96 4.02 5.92
N PHE A 68 0.25 4.78 5.12
CA PHE A 68 0.70 6.10 4.67
C PHE A 68 -0.41 6.95 4.07
#